data_f34fa8d9ab801d4edcd57eced5857116
#
_entry.id   f34fa8d9ab801d4edcd57eced5857116
#
_cell.length_a   1.000
_cell.length_b   1.000
_cell.length_c   1.000
_cell.angle_alpha   90.00
_cell.angle_beta   90.00
_cell.angle_gamma   90.00
#
_symmetry.space_group_name_H-M   'P 1'
#
loop_
_entity.id
_entity.type
_entity.pdbx_description
1 polymer ?
#
loop_
_entity_poly.entity_id
_entity_poly.type
_entity_poly.pdbx_seq_one_letter_code
_entity_poly.pdbx_strand_id
1 'polypeptide(L)'
;GLLGSGRSELVRAIYGADKADTGTLKVKGKEVKINTPLDAMKLGMAYLPEDRKAEGIIADLSVRENIIIALQAKRGMFHPLSKKEMEDAADKYIKLLQIKTASRETPIKSLSGGNQQKVILGRWLLTNPDYLILDEPTRGIDIGTKTEIQKLVLDLADQGMAVTFISSEAEEMLRTCSRMAVLR
;
A
#
# COMPACT_ATOMS: atom_id res chain seq x y z
N GLY A 1 -1.88 -18.41 -4.09
CA GLY A 1 -1.07 -19.12 -5.08
C GLY A 1 0.32 -19.45 -4.54
N LEU A 2 1.02 -20.35 -5.20
CA LEU A 2 2.42 -20.64 -4.84
C LEU A 2 3.32 -19.43 -5.13
N LEU A 3 4.44 -19.33 -4.42
CA LEU A 3 5.50 -18.39 -4.76
C LEU A 3 5.96 -18.63 -6.21
N GLY A 4 6.16 -17.56 -6.99
CA GLY A 4 6.54 -17.67 -8.41
C GLY A 4 5.38 -17.98 -9.37
N SER A 5 4.12 -17.84 -8.95
CA SER A 5 2.94 -18.02 -9.81
C SER A 5 2.60 -16.82 -10.70
N GLY A 6 3.44 -15.78 -10.75
CA GLY A 6 3.19 -14.57 -11.54
C GLY A 6 2.24 -13.54 -10.91
N ARG A 7 1.83 -13.73 -9.64
CA ARG A 7 0.86 -12.86 -8.99
C ARG A 7 1.40 -11.44 -8.71
N SER A 8 2.64 -11.33 -8.26
CA SER A 8 3.28 -10.03 -8.02
C SER A 8 3.56 -9.32 -9.34
N GLU A 9 4.02 -10.03 -10.35
CA GLU A 9 4.22 -9.52 -11.71
C GLU A 9 2.92 -8.99 -12.32
N LEU A 10 1.81 -9.72 -12.12
CA LEU A 10 0.50 -9.29 -12.59
C LEU A 10 0.08 -7.94 -11.96
N VAL A 11 0.16 -7.81 -10.64
CA VAL A 11 -0.27 -6.55 -9.98
C VAL A 11 0.71 -5.41 -10.23
N ARG A 12 2.00 -5.67 -10.41
CA ARG A 12 2.98 -4.67 -10.83
C ARG A 12 2.67 -4.14 -12.24
N ALA A 13 2.27 -5.02 -13.16
CA ALA A 13 1.82 -4.62 -14.50
C ALA A 13 0.51 -3.81 -14.44
N ILE A 14 -0.47 -4.20 -13.61
CA ILE A 14 -1.71 -3.46 -13.40
C ILE A 14 -1.42 -2.06 -12.84
N TYR A 15 -0.48 -1.93 -11.92
CA TYR A 15 -0.12 -0.66 -11.29
C TYR A 15 0.82 0.21 -12.16
N GLY A 16 1.33 -0.34 -13.27
CA GLY A 16 2.27 0.36 -14.16
C GLY A 16 3.70 0.43 -13.63
N ALA A 17 4.04 -0.41 -12.65
CA ALA A 17 5.42 -0.58 -12.18
C ALA A 17 6.23 -1.40 -13.19
N ASP A 18 5.59 -2.38 -13.83
CA ASP A 18 6.15 -3.16 -14.92
C ASP A 18 5.28 -2.98 -16.19
N LYS A 19 5.90 -3.17 -17.35
CA LYS A 19 5.19 -3.07 -18.62
C LYS A 19 4.41 -4.35 -18.92
N ALA A 20 3.12 -4.21 -19.22
CA ALA A 20 2.33 -5.33 -19.72
C ALA A 20 2.59 -5.55 -21.22
N ASP A 21 2.71 -6.83 -21.64
CA ASP A 21 2.89 -7.18 -23.06
C ASP A 21 1.58 -7.05 -23.81
N THR A 22 0.48 -7.55 -23.24
CA THR A 22 -0.86 -7.54 -23.85
C THR A 22 -1.92 -7.45 -22.76
N GLY A 23 -3.12 -7.06 -23.14
CA GLY A 23 -4.28 -7.02 -22.26
C GLY A 23 -4.99 -5.68 -22.27
N THR A 24 -6.16 -5.65 -21.64
CA THR A 24 -6.99 -4.46 -21.50
C THR A 24 -7.30 -4.26 -20.03
N LEU A 25 -7.09 -3.05 -19.53
CA LEU A 25 -7.43 -2.67 -18.17
C LEU A 25 -8.62 -1.69 -18.18
N LYS A 26 -9.59 -1.95 -17.31
CA LYS A 26 -10.72 -1.05 -17.10
C LYS A 26 -10.78 -0.59 -15.65
N VAL A 27 -10.91 0.71 -15.45
CA VAL A 27 -11.14 1.33 -14.14
C VAL A 27 -12.50 2.02 -14.17
N LYS A 28 -13.38 1.68 -13.22
CA LYS A 28 -14.77 2.18 -13.15
C LYS A 28 -15.52 2.00 -14.49
N GLY A 29 -15.31 0.86 -15.16
CA GLY A 29 -15.94 0.51 -16.44
C GLY A 29 -15.34 1.15 -17.69
N LYS A 30 -14.39 2.07 -17.55
CA LYS A 30 -13.72 2.75 -18.67
C LYS A 30 -12.35 2.11 -18.91
N GLU A 31 -12.05 1.87 -20.19
CA GLU A 31 -10.73 1.42 -20.59
C GLU A 31 -9.69 2.51 -20.32
N VAL A 32 -8.58 2.11 -19.69
CA VAL A 32 -7.49 3.00 -19.31
C VAL A 32 -6.16 2.42 -19.73
N LYS A 33 -5.17 3.29 -19.95
CA LYS A 33 -3.80 2.92 -20.19
C LYS A 33 -2.95 3.45 -19.03
N ILE A 34 -2.29 2.54 -18.33
CA ILE A 34 -1.39 2.83 -17.22
C ILE A 34 0.03 2.48 -17.67
N ASN A 35 0.87 3.50 -17.81
CA ASN A 35 2.27 3.32 -18.22
C ASN A 35 3.25 3.54 -17.06
N THR A 36 2.81 4.20 -16.00
CA THR A 36 3.63 4.53 -14.83
C THR A 36 2.81 4.40 -13.54
N PRO A 37 3.45 4.20 -12.38
CA PRO A 37 2.77 4.26 -11.09
C PRO A 37 2.02 5.58 -10.83
N LEU A 38 2.53 6.69 -11.36
CA LEU A 38 1.86 7.99 -11.23
C LEU A 38 0.51 8.02 -11.98
N ASP A 39 0.41 7.36 -13.14
CA ASP A 39 -0.87 7.20 -13.86
C ASP A 39 -1.88 6.42 -13.00
N ALA A 40 -1.44 5.33 -12.38
CA ALA A 40 -2.26 4.54 -11.45
C ALA A 40 -2.73 5.36 -10.24
N MET A 41 -1.82 6.13 -9.62
CA MET A 41 -2.15 7.00 -8.49
C MET A 41 -3.19 8.07 -8.86
N LYS A 42 -3.10 8.66 -10.04
CA LYS A 42 -4.09 9.63 -10.55
C LYS A 42 -5.46 9.02 -10.79
N LEU A 43 -5.53 7.73 -11.07
CA LEU A 43 -6.77 6.95 -11.20
C LEU A 43 -7.31 6.43 -9.85
N GLY A 44 -6.74 6.84 -8.73
CA GLY A 44 -7.17 6.44 -7.39
C GLY A 44 -6.69 5.06 -6.97
N MET A 45 -5.59 4.56 -7.53
CA MET A 45 -4.99 3.29 -7.17
C MET A 45 -3.83 3.48 -6.19
N ALA A 46 -3.63 2.50 -5.32
CA ALA A 46 -2.49 2.41 -4.41
C ALA A 46 -1.92 0.99 -4.42
N TYR A 47 -0.61 0.87 -4.24
CA TYR A 47 0.08 -0.42 -4.29
C TYR A 47 1.10 -0.56 -3.16
N LEU A 48 0.93 -1.59 -2.35
CA LEU A 48 1.87 -2.00 -1.32
C LEU A 48 2.64 -3.22 -1.82
N PRO A 49 3.96 -3.10 -2.06
CA PRO A 49 4.76 -4.15 -2.66
C PRO A 49 5.09 -5.29 -1.69
N GLU A 50 5.38 -6.48 -2.24
CA GLU A 50 5.80 -7.67 -1.48
C GLU A 50 7.09 -7.42 -0.69
N ASP A 51 8.13 -6.88 -1.33
CA ASP A 51 9.39 -6.56 -0.66
C ASP A 51 9.35 -5.17 -0.01
N ARG A 52 8.89 -5.17 1.25
CA ARG A 52 8.83 -3.94 2.05
C ARG A 52 10.17 -3.23 2.16
N LYS A 53 11.28 -3.97 2.28
CA LYS A 53 12.60 -3.39 2.52
C LYS A 53 13.21 -2.80 1.25
N ALA A 54 13.05 -3.47 0.11
CA ALA A 54 13.62 -3.03 -1.15
C ALA A 54 12.73 -1.99 -1.87
N GLU A 55 11.41 -2.16 -1.81
CA GLU A 55 10.47 -1.37 -2.61
C GLU A 55 9.47 -0.56 -1.77
N GLY A 56 9.29 -0.92 -0.51
CA GLY A 56 8.27 -0.31 0.35
C GLY A 56 8.76 0.91 1.11
N ILE A 57 9.79 0.78 1.93
CA ILE A 57 10.32 1.86 2.77
C ILE A 57 11.49 2.58 2.12
N ILE A 58 11.65 3.87 2.47
CA ILE A 58 12.90 4.60 2.23
C ILE A 58 13.61 4.64 3.58
N ALA A 59 14.55 3.71 3.78
CA ALA A 59 15.07 3.31 5.08
C ALA A 59 15.65 4.46 5.94
N ASP A 60 16.34 5.40 5.32
CA ASP A 60 17.01 6.52 6.00
C ASP A 60 16.09 7.72 6.24
N LEU A 61 14.92 7.76 5.60
CA LEU A 61 13.93 8.81 5.83
C LEU A 61 13.11 8.54 7.09
N SER A 62 12.59 9.61 7.66
CA SER A 62 11.70 9.57 8.83
C SER A 62 10.36 8.90 8.53
N VAL A 63 9.62 8.55 9.58
CA VAL A 63 8.22 8.10 9.49
C VAL A 63 7.38 9.12 8.73
N ARG A 64 7.51 10.42 9.08
CA ARG A 64 6.80 11.52 8.39
C ARG A 64 7.09 11.54 6.90
N GLU A 65 8.36 11.54 6.52
CA GLU A 65 8.76 11.57 5.10
C GLU A 65 8.25 10.36 4.34
N ASN A 66 8.31 9.17 4.94
CA ASN A 66 7.77 7.96 4.34
C ASN A 66 6.24 8.00 4.18
N ILE A 67 5.51 8.66 5.07
CA ILE A 67 4.05 8.81 4.96
C ILE A 67 3.67 9.78 3.83
N ILE A 68 4.35 10.92 3.71
CA ILE A 68 3.89 12.00 2.82
C ILE A 68 4.33 11.85 1.38
N ILE A 69 5.32 11.02 1.09
CA ILE A 69 6.00 10.99 -0.21
C ILE A 69 5.07 10.69 -1.39
N ALA A 70 4.10 9.79 -1.23
CA ALA A 70 3.16 9.45 -2.30
C ALA A 70 2.18 10.61 -2.57
N LEU A 71 1.71 11.30 -1.53
CA LEU A 71 0.87 12.48 -1.71
C LEU A 71 1.64 13.61 -2.40
N GLN A 72 2.90 13.83 -2.01
CA GLN A 72 3.76 14.81 -2.67
C GLN A 72 3.97 14.47 -4.16
N ALA A 73 4.23 13.20 -4.48
CA ALA A 73 4.35 12.76 -5.87
C ALA A 73 3.05 12.97 -6.66
N LYS A 74 1.90 12.69 -6.06
CA LYS A 74 0.58 12.90 -6.67
C LYS A 74 0.27 14.37 -6.93
N ARG A 75 0.66 15.28 -6.01
CA ARG A 75 0.52 16.74 -6.18
C ARG A 75 1.46 17.32 -7.25
N GLY A 76 2.62 16.71 -7.42
CA GLY A 76 3.65 17.17 -8.33
C GLY A 76 4.62 18.18 -7.70
N MET A 77 5.71 18.43 -8.41
CA MET A 77 6.85 19.24 -7.94
C MET A 77 6.50 20.69 -7.66
N PHE A 78 5.56 21.26 -8.40
CA PHE A 78 5.16 22.66 -8.26
C PHE A 78 4.15 22.95 -7.15
N HIS A 79 3.69 21.93 -6.44
CA HIS A 79 2.72 22.04 -5.35
C HIS A 79 3.25 21.34 -4.08
N PRO A 80 4.35 21.86 -3.48
CA PRO A 80 4.92 21.23 -2.30
C PRO A 80 3.95 21.27 -1.12
N LEU A 81 3.99 20.21 -0.32
CA LEU A 81 3.31 20.18 0.97
C LEU A 81 3.99 21.17 1.92
N SER A 82 3.23 21.99 2.62
CA SER A 82 3.76 22.80 3.69
C SER A 82 4.23 21.94 4.87
N LYS A 83 5.13 22.49 5.70
CA LYS A 83 5.61 21.80 6.91
C LYS A 83 4.44 21.34 7.79
N LYS A 84 3.46 22.21 8.00
CA LYS A 84 2.28 21.92 8.80
C LYS A 84 1.45 20.77 8.21
N GLU A 85 1.19 20.77 6.89
CA GLU A 85 0.47 19.68 6.23
C GLU A 85 1.20 18.34 6.39
N MET A 86 2.54 18.33 6.26
CA MET A 86 3.34 17.13 6.43
C MET A 86 3.28 16.59 7.86
N GLU A 87 3.37 17.46 8.85
CA GLU A 87 3.31 17.10 10.27
C GLU A 87 1.92 16.60 10.66
N ASP A 88 0.87 17.33 10.30
CA ASP A 88 -0.53 16.96 10.58
C ASP A 88 -0.88 15.60 9.93
N ALA A 89 -0.44 15.37 8.70
CA ALA A 89 -0.66 14.10 8.00
C ALA A 89 0.04 12.93 8.71
N ALA A 90 1.30 13.12 9.09
CA ALA A 90 2.05 12.09 9.81
C ALA A 90 1.41 11.75 11.16
N ASP A 91 1.10 12.77 11.97
CA ASP A 91 0.50 12.60 13.29
C ASP A 91 -0.87 11.90 13.19
N LYS A 92 -1.69 12.27 12.19
CA LYS A 92 -2.97 11.63 11.91
C LYS A 92 -2.82 10.13 11.67
N TYR A 93 -1.90 9.71 10.78
CA TYR A 93 -1.76 8.31 10.42
C TYR A 93 -1.00 7.50 11.47
N ILE A 94 -0.06 8.10 12.20
CA ILE A 94 0.56 7.48 13.38
C ILE A 94 -0.53 7.10 14.40
N LYS A 95 -1.44 8.01 14.68
CA LYS A 95 -2.57 7.78 15.61
C LYS A 95 -3.58 6.77 15.05
N LEU A 96 -4.03 6.98 13.80
CA LEU A 96 -5.08 6.17 13.17
C LEU A 96 -4.67 4.69 13.04
N LEU A 97 -3.43 4.44 12.66
CA LEU A 97 -2.88 3.09 12.45
C LEU A 97 -2.14 2.55 13.67
N GLN A 98 -2.15 3.29 14.79
CA GLN A 98 -1.45 2.93 16.03
C GLN A 98 0.02 2.53 15.76
N ILE A 99 0.74 3.36 15.00
CA ILE A 99 2.15 3.14 14.68
C ILE A 99 2.98 3.38 15.93
N LYS A 100 3.69 2.36 16.39
CA LYS A 100 4.61 2.48 17.54
C LYS A 100 5.92 3.09 17.07
N THR A 101 6.10 4.37 17.40
CA THR A 101 7.30 5.15 17.10
C THR A 101 7.55 6.16 18.21
N ALA A 102 8.81 6.53 18.44
CA ALA A 102 9.16 7.58 19.43
C ALA A 102 8.69 8.97 18.98
N SER A 103 8.77 9.25 17.67
CA SER A 103 8.28 10.48 17.06
C SER A 103 8.03 10.28 15.56
N ARG A 104 7.38 11.25 14.91
CA ARG A 104 7.25 11.28 13.45
C ARG A 104 8.59 11.47 12.73
N GLU A 105 9.60 11.99 13.41
CA GLU A 105 10.96 12.19 12.85
C GLU A 105 11.89 10.98 13.03
N THR A 106 11.42 9.92 13.69
CA THR A 106 12.18 8.67 13.86
C THR A 106 12.48 8.04 12.48
N PRO A 107 13.73 7.64 12.17
CA PRO A 107 14.04 6.92 10.94
C PRO A 107 13.25 5.61 10.85
N ILE A 108 12.59 5.35 9.70
CA ILE A 108 11.69 4.21 9.56
C ILE A 108 12.40 2.86 9.74
N LYS A 109 13.69 2.79 9.41
CA LYS A 109 14.50 1.57 9.57
C LYS A 109 14.60 1.08 11.01
N SER A 110 14.40 1.95 12.00
CA SER A 110 14.42 1.59 13.43
C SER A 110 13.12 0.98 13.94
N LEU A 111 12.04 1.03 13.17
CA LEU A 111 10.75 0.45 13.53
C LEU A 111 10.75 -1.07 13.27
N SER A 112 9.89 -1.79 14.03
CA SER A 112 9.57 -3.19 13.72
C SER A 112 8.93 -3.33 12.35
N GLY A 113 9.03 -4.52 11.73
CA GLY A 113 8.46 -4.79 10.41
C GLY A 113 6.97 -4.46 10.33
N GLY A 114 6.21 -4.77 11.37
CA GLY A 114 4.78 -4.45 11.43
C GLY A 114 4.50 -2.95 11.46
N ASN A 115 5.29 -2.16 12.20
CA ASN A 115 5.14 -0.71 12.20
C ASN A 115 5.60 -0.07 10.89
N GLN A 116 6.66 -0.59 10.26
CA GLN A 116 7.05 -0.19 8.91
C GLN A 116 5.90 -0.41 7.91
N GLN A 117 5.23 -1.57 7.98
CA GLN A 117 4.09 -1.88 7.13
C GLN A 117 2.92 -0.92 7.33
N LYS A 118 2.62 -0.58 8.59
CA LYS A 118 1.61 0.43 8.92
C LYS A 118 1.97 1.81 8.37
N VAL A 119 3.25 2.21 8.37
CA VAL A 119 3.71 3.47 7.75
C VAL A 119 3.44 3.46 6.24
N ILE A 120 3.74 2.35 5.55
CA ILE A 120 3.46 2.24 4.11
C ILE A 120 1.95 2.29 3.83
N LEU A 121 1.14 1.62 4.65
CA LEU A 121 -0.32 1.74 4.55
C LEU A 121 -0.79 3.19 4.74
N GLY A 122 -0.27 3.89 5.74
CA GLY A 122 -0.55 5.31 5.98
C GLY A 122 -0.18 6.20 4.78
N ARG A 123 0.97 5.95 4.16
CA ARG A 123 1.40 6.60 2.91
C ARG A 123 0.34 6.53 1.83
N TRP A 124 -0.19 5.34 1.60
CA TRP A 124 -1.16 5.11 0.53
C TRP A 124 -2.55 5.61 0.89
N LEU A 125 -3.02 5.40 2.13
CA LEU A 125 -4.31 5.91 2.59
C LEU A 125 -4.36 7.45 2.56
N LEU A 126 -3.24 8.13 2.77
CA LEU A 126 -3.12 9.58 2.66
C LEU A 126 -3.42 10.09 1.23
N THR A 127 -3.21 9.28 0.20
CA THR A 127 -3.56 9.63 -1.18
C THR A 127 -5.05 9.51 -1.49
N ASN A 128 -5.86 9.05 -0.53
CA ASN A 128 -7.29 8.81 -0.65
C ASN A 128 -7.64 7.91 -1.86
N PRO A 129 -7.17 6.65 -1.90
CA PRO A 129 -7.39 5.76 -3.02
C PRO A 129 -8.80 5.17 -3.01
N ASP A 130 -9.32 4.83 -4.20
CA ASP A 130 -10.53 4.03 -4.37
C ASP A 130 -10.22 2.51 -4.43
N TYR A 131 -8.97 2.19 -4.81
CA TYR A 131 -8.53 0.81 -4.99
C TYR A 131 -7.13 0.61 -4.39
N LEU A 132 -7.00 -0.38 -3.53
CA LEU A 132 -5.78 -0.72 -2.80
C LEU A 132 -5.32 -2.13 -3.17
N ILE A 133 -4.10 -2.25 -3.68
CA ILE A 133 -3.44 -3.53 -3.95
C ILE A 133 -2.43 -3.81 -2.84
N LEU A 134 -2.58 -4.93 -2.17
CA LEU A 134 -1.71 -5.39 -1.08
C LEU A 134 -1.05 -6.70 -1.47
N ASP A 135 0.26 -6.65 -1.72
CA ASP A 135 1.05 -7.82 -2.09
C ASP A 135 1.81 -8.34 -0.87
N GLU A 136 1.39 -9.50 -0.36
CA GLU A 136 1.91 -10.15 0.86
C GLU A 136 2.03 -9.19 2.07
N PRO A 137 0.98 -8.42 2.41
CA PRO A 137 1.08 -7.31 3.37
C PRO A 137 1.44 -7.73 4.79
N THR A 138 1.30 -9.00 5.10
CA THR A 138 1.51 -9.58 6.44
C THR A 138 2.74 -10.49 6.53
N ARG A 139 3.49 -10.61 5.43
CA ARG A 139 4.67 -11.46 5.37
C ARG A 139 5.79 -10.95 6.29
N GLY A 140 6.31 -11.86 7.12
CA GLY A 140 7.42 -11.55 8.05
C GLY A 140 7.03 -10.57 9.17
N ILE A 141 5.76 -10.54 9.56
CA ILE A 141 5.22 -9.71 10.64
C ILE A 141 4.71 -10.62 11.76
N ASP A 142 4.77 -10.15 13.01
CA ASP A 142 4.22 -10.86 14.15
C ASP A 142 2.70 -11.03 14.08
N ILE A 143 2.19 -12.08 14.74
CA ILE A 143 0.76 -12.48 14.67
C ILE A 143 -0.17 -11.35 15.13
N GLY A 144 0.19 -10.59 16.17
CA GLY A 144 -0.63 -9.50 16.68
C GLY A 144 -0.81 -8.40 15.65
N THR A 145 0.29 -7.91 15.08
CA THR A 145 0.26 -6.88 14.03
C THR A 145 -0.40 -7.38 12.73
N LYS A 146 -0.20 -8.67 12.38
CA LYS A 146 -0.88 -9.31 11.26
C LYS A 146 -2.41 -9.22 11.40
N THR A 147 -2.94 -9.56 12.59
CA THR A 147 -4.37 -9.46 12.89
C THR A 147 -4.88 -8.02 12.79
N GLU A 148 -4.10 -7.05 13.27
CA GLU A 148 -4.46 -5.63 13.18
C GLU A 148 -4.54 -5.15 11.72
N ILE A 149 -3.60 -5.58 10.86
CA ILE A 149 -3.60 -5.24 9.43
C ILE A 149 -4.80 -5.89 8.72
N GLN A 150 -5.09 -7.15 9.00
CA GLN A 150 -6.25 -7.84 8.43
C GLN A 150 -7.56 -7.14 8.80
N LYS A 151 -7.72 -6.75 10.07
CA LYS A 151 -8.88 -5.99 10.54
C LYS A 151 -9.00 -4.65 9.83
N LEU A 152 -7.89 -3.90 9.71
CA LEU A 152 -7.87 -2.63 8.99
C LEU A 152 -8.33 -2.81 7.53
N VAL A 153 -7.87 -3.86 6.85
CA VAL A 153 -8.27 -4.14 5.46
C VAL A 153 -9.77 -4.40 5.35
N LEU A 154 -10.35 -5.17 6.28
CA LEU A 154 -11.79 -5.42 6.33
C LEU A 154 -12.57 -4.12 6.58
N ASP A 155 -12.15 -3.30 7.54
CA ASP A 155 -12.77 -2.02 7.85
C ASP A 155 -12.75 -1.06 6.63
N LEU A 156 -11.65 -1.03 5.87
CA LEU A 156 -11.54 -0.24 4.65
C LEU A 156 -12.48 -0.76 3.55
N ALA A 157 -12.58 -2.07 3.38
CA ALA A 157 -13.49 -2.68 2.41
C ALA A 157 -14.96 -2.41 2.76
N ASP A 158 -15.33 -2.48 4.05
CA ASP A 158 -16.67 -2.15 4.54
C ASP A 158 -17.04 -0.68 4.32
N GLN A 159 -16.04 0.22 4.28
CA GLN A 159 -16.20 1.62 3.92
C GLN A 159 -16.27 1.87 2.41
N GLY A 160 -16.24 0.82 1.59
CA GLY A 160 -16.41 0.90 0.13
C GLY A 160 -15.11 0.94 -0.68
N MET A 161 -13.94 0.76 -0.04
CA MET A 161 -12.67 0.64 -0.77
C MET A 161 -12.59 -0.72 -1.46
N ALA A 162 -12.25 -0.73 -2.75
CA ALA A 162 -11.90 -1.97 -3.43
C ALA A 162 -10.50 -2.41 -3.01
N VAL A 163 -10.35 -3.66 -2.58
CA VAL A 163 -9.06 -4.19 -2.13
C VAL A 163 -8.74 -5.49 -2.86
N THR A 164 -7.54 -5.57 -3.43
CA THR A 164 -6.92 -6.83 -3.84
C THR A 164 -5.89 -7.22 -2.78
N PHE A 165 -6.12 -8.34 -2.14
CA PHE A 165 -5.25 -8.88 -1.11
C PHE A 165 -4.55 -10.14 -1.64
N ILE A 166 -3.24 -10.11 -1.77
CA ILE A 166 -2.43 -11.24 -2.26
C ILE A 166 -1.75 -11.87 -1.05
N SER A 167 -1.91 -13.17 -0.88
CA SER A 167 -1.22 -13.94 0.15
C SER A 167 -0.91 -15.35 -0.34
N SER A 168 0.21 -15.89 0.15
CA SER A 168 0.56 -17.31 0.03
C SER A 168 -0.16 -18.17 1.06
N GLU A 169 -0.72 -17.56 2.12
CA GLU A 169 -1.42 -18.24 3.21
C GLU A 169 -2.92 -18.36 2.90
N ALA A 170 -3.40 -19.58 2.62
CA ALA A 170 -4.81 -19.81 2.29
C ALA A 170 -5.78 -19.41 3.41
N GLU A 171 -5.40 -19.65 4.67
CA GLU A 171 -6.23 -19.27 5.83
C GLU A 171 -6.41 -17.76 5.95
N GLU A 172 -5.39 -16.98 5.63
CA GLU A 172 -5.45 -15.53 5.62
C GLU A 172 -6.45 -15.04 4.56
N MET A 173 -6.40 -15.61 3.36
CA MET A 173 -7.32 -15.32 2.28
C MET A 173 -8.78 -15.63 2.66
N LEU A 174 -9.01 -16.77 3.31
CA LEU A 174 -10.35 -17.17 3.78
C LEU A 174 -10.94 -16.21 4.82
N ARG A 175 -10.08 -15.59 5.63
CA ARG A 175 -10.51 -14.63 6.67
C ARG A 175 -10.76 -13.22 6.13
N THR A 176 -10.06 -12.83 5.06
CA THR A 176 -10.03 -11.43 4.61
C THR A 176 -10.74 -11.18 3.28
N CYS A 177 -10.96 -12.21 2.46
CA CYS A 177 -11.47 -12.03 1.11
C CYS A 177 -12.87 -12.61 0.93
N SER A 178 -13.75 -11.83 0.31
CA SER A 178 -15.09 -12.27 -0.09
C SER A 178 -15.08 -13.09 -1.40
N ARG A 179 -14.03 -12.93 -2.23
CA ARG A 179 -13.84 -13.64 -3.49
C ARG A 179 -12.35 -13.93 -3.68
N MET A 180 -12.02 -15.11 -4.20
CA MET A 180 -10.65 -15.54 -4.44
C MET A 180 -10.42 -15.94 -5.88
N ALA A 181 -9.21 -15.63 -6.38
CA ALA A 181 -8.65 -16.14 -7.63
C ALA A 181 -7.35 -16.88 -7.32
N VAL A 182 -7.14 -18.04 -7.96
CA VAL A 182 -5.93 -18.84 -7.80
C VAL A 182 -5.14 -18.79 -9.11
N LEU A 183 -3.91 -18.30 -9.03
CA LEU A 183 -2.94 -18.37 -10.13
C LEU A 183 -2.12 -19.64 -9.98
N ARG A 184 -1.89 -20.33 -11.10
CA ARG A 184 -1.10 -21.57 -11.19
C ARG A 184 0.10 -21.36 -12.10
#